data_52533b931c3e6624c4edd60f430c9d77
#
_entry.id   52533b931c3e6624c4edd60f430c9d77
#
_cell.length_a   1.000
_cell.length_b   1.000
_cell.length_c   1.000
_cell.angle_alpha   90.00
_cell.angle_beta   90.00
_cell.angle_gamma   90.00
#
_symmetry.space_group_name_H-M   'P 1'
#
loop_
_entity.id
_entity.type
_entity.pdbx_description
1 polymer ?
#
loop_
_entity_poly.entity_id
_entity_poly.type
_entity_poly.pdbx_seq_one_letter_code
_entity_poly.pdbx_strand_id
1 'polypeptide(L)'
;MPQIIEITDLSRPELDVFCRLTEAQLRNRLEPEKGVFIAESPTVIGLALDAGYEPLALLTERKFIEGKAAGIIARCGEIPLYTGEREVLARLTGYELTRGVLCAMRRPRPKDFREVCAGTRRVAVLENVVDSTNVGAIIRSAAALGIDAVLLTPSCCDPLNRRAVRVSMGTVFQIPWVYIGEQPADWPSPGLDWLNELGFKTAAMALREDSVSIGDEGLAAEPKLAIVLGTEGTGLTARTIADCDYTVRIPMQHGVDSLNVAAASAVAFWQLRAK
;
A
#
# COMPACT_ATOMS: atom_id res chain seq x y z
N MET A 1 -29.44 5.39 -9.87
CA MET A 1 -29.37 5.15 -8.42
C MET A 1 -28.94 3.71 -8.20
N PRO A 2 -28.16 3.39 -7.14
CA PRO A 2 -27.75 2.02 -6.91
C PRO A 2 -28.95 1.10 -6.70
N GLN A 3 -28.81 -0.16 -7.08
CA GLN A 3 -29.79 -1.19 -6.82
C GLN A 3 -29.68 -1.62 -5.34
N ILE A 4 -30.60 -1.19 -4.48
CA ILE A 4 -30.61 -1.55 -3.06
C ILE A 4 -31.14 -2.98 -2.90
N ILE A 5 -30.35 -3.85 -2.29
CA ILE A 5 -30.64 -5.28 -2.09
C ILE A 5 -30.56 -5.57 -0.60
N GLU A 6 -31.71 -5.91 0.00
CA GLU A 6 -31.75 -6.35 1.40
C GLU A 6 -31.16 -7.75 1.57
N ILE A 7 -30.27 -7.93 2.55
CA ILE A 7 -29.67 -9.21 2.85
C ILE A 7 -30.62 -10.02 3.72
N THR A 8 -31.26 -11.01 3.12
CA THR A 8 -32.13 -11.99 3.80
C THR A 8 -31.47 -13.36 3.92
N ASP A 9 -30.51 -13.65 3.03
CA ASP A 9 -29.71 -14.88 3.01
C ASP A 9 -28.21 -14.54 3.01
N LEU A 10 -27.52 -14.97 4.07
CA LEU A 10 -26.08 -14.74 4.24
C LEU A 10 -25.23 -15.66 3.35
N SER A 11 -25.80 -16.72 2.76
CA SER A 11 -25.07 -17.68 1.92
C SER A 11 -24.90 -17.25 0.46
N ARG A 12 -25.45 -16.10 0.07
CA ARG A 12 -25.40 -15.59 -1.30
C ARG A 12 -23.95 -15.42 -1.77
N PRO A 13 -23.58 -16.00 -2.94
CA PRO A 13 -22.21 -15.91 -3.48
C PRO A 13 -21.72 -14.47 -3.74
N GLU A 14 -22.64 -13.56 -4.07
CA GLU A 14 -22.30 -12.14 -4.34
C GLU A 14 -21.76 -11.41 -3.10
N LEU A 15 -22.00 -11.96 -1.89
CA LEU A 15 -21.48 -11.42 -0.63
C LEU A 15 -20.07 -11.93 -0.28
N ASP A 16 -19.58 -12.97 -0.97
CA ASP A 16 -18.31 -13.62 -0.65
C ASP A 16 -17.12 -12.65 -0.71
N VAL A 17 -17.17 -11.69 -1.61
CA VAL A 17 -16.15 -10.65 -1.76
C VAL A 17 -15.94 -9.84 -0.48
N PHE A 18 -16.97 -9.68 0.36
CA PHE A 18 -16.90 -8.89 1.59
C PHE A 18 -16.50 -9.71 2.82
N CYS A 19 -16.62 -11.04 2.79
CA CYS A 19 -16.55 -11.85 4.01
C CYS A 19 -15.83 -13.19 3.88
N ARG A 20 -15.87 -13.88 2.73
CA ARG A 20 -15.36 -15.26 2.60
C ARG A 20 -14.09 -15.38 1.80
N LEU A 21 -13.86 -14.47 0.83
CA LEU A 21 -12.65 -14.53 0.03
C LEU A 21 -11.44 -14.04 0.81
N THR A 22 -10.36 -14.81 0.77
CA THR A 22 -9.05 -14.41 1.29
C THR A 22 -8.44 -13.32 0.41
N GLU A 23 -7.45 -12.57 0.93
CA GLU A 23 -6.74 -11.56 0.17
C GLU A 23 -6.11 -12.12 -1.11
N ALA A 24 -5.63 -13.38 -1.09
CA ALA A 24 -5.08 -14.05 -2.27
C ALA A 24 -6.16 -14.33 -3.33
N GLN A 25 -7.36 -14.75 -2.91
CA GLN A 25 -8.50 -14.95 -3.80
C GLN A 25 -9.02 -13.63 -4.36
N LEU A 26 -9.10 -12.59 -3.54
CA LEU A 26 -9.47 -11.24 -3.99
C LEU A 26 -8.46 -10.70 -5.00
N ARG A 27 -7.16 -10.88 -4.77
CA ARG A 27 -6.10 -10.45 -5.69
C ARG A 27 -6.17 -11.18 -7.04
N ASN A 28 -6.55 -12.44 -7.04
CA ASN A 28 -6.72 -13.29 -8.22
C ASN A 28 -5.55 -13.17 -9.24
N ARG A 29 -4.36 -13.63 -8.84
CA ARG A 29 -3.17 -13.54 -9.71
C ARG A 29 -3.26 -14.32 -11.02
N LEU A 30 -4.13 -15.35 -11.08
CA LEU A 30 -4.31 -16.17 -12.28
C LEU A 30 -5.19 -15.48 -13.33
N GLU A 31 -6.14 -14.66 -12.88
CA GLU A 31 -7.05 -13.88 -13.73
C GLU A 31 -7.08 -12.41 -13.22
N PRO A 32 -5.99 -11.64 -13.41
CA PRO A 32 -5.83 -10.31 -12.81
C PRO A 32 -6.95 -9.33 -13.15
N GLU A 33 -7.58 -9.48 -14.29
CA GLU A 33 -8.72 -8.67 -14.75
C GLU A 33 -9.99 -8.90 -13.91
N LYS A 34 -10.07 -10.02 -13.20
CA LYS A 34 -11.14 -10.34 -12.24
C LYS A 34 -10.78 -9.96 -10.80
N GLY A 35 -9.55 -9.53 -10.58
CA GLY A 35 -9.05 -9.16 -9.26
C GLY A 35 -9.83 -7.99 -8.67
N VAL A 36 -10.08 -8.05 -7.36
CA VAL A 36 -10.79 -7.03 -6.59
C VAL A 36 -10.03 -6.67 -5.32
N PHE A 37 -10.39 -5.56 -4.70
CA PHE A 37 -9.97 -5.20 -3.36
C PHE A 37 -11.10 -4.50 -2.61
N ILE A 38 -10.98 -4.39 -1.29
CA ILE A 38 -11.99 -3.76 -0.44
C ILE A 38 -11.50 -2.42 0.07
N ALA A 39 -12.24 -1.36 -0.26
CA ALA A 39 -12.10 -0.04 0.34
C ALA A 39 -13.14 0.14 1.46
N GLU A 40 -12.73 0.73 2.58
CA GLU A 40 -13.57 0.91 3.77
C GLU A 40 -13.63 2.38 4.18
N SER A 41 -14.81 2.91 4.34
CA SER A 41 -15.22 4.26 4.71
C SER A 41 -15.48 5.18 3.50
N PRO A 42 -16.40 6.17 3.66
CA PRO A 42 -16.68 7.14 2.59
C PRO A 42 -15.43 7.88 2.09
N THR A 43 -14.54 8.26 3.00
CA THR A 43 -13.30 9.00 2.65
C THR A 43 -12.36 8.15 1.80
N VAL A 44 -12.09 6.91 2.21
CA VAL A 44 -11.17 6.00 1.48
C VAL A 44 -11.75 5.62 0.12
N ILE A 45 -13.05 5.33 0.05
CA ILE A 45 -13.75 5.05 -1.22
C ILE A 45 -13.71 6.28 -2.13
N GLY A 46 -13.90 7.47 -1.56
CA GLY A 46 -13.82 8.73 -2.30
C GLY A 46 -12.47 8.92 -2.98
N LEU A 47 -11.37 8.71 -2.25
CA LEU A 47 -10.01 8.77 -2.80
C LEU A 47 -9.76 7.74 -3.90
N ALA A 48 -10.31 6.53 -3.75
CA ALA A 48 -10.21 5.51 -4.80
C ALA A 48 -10.97 5.93 -6.07
N LEU A 49 -12.19 6.46 -5.94
CA LEU A 49 -12.96 6.99 -7.07
C LEU A 49 -12.26 8.18 -7.74
N ASP A 50 -11.65 9.09 -6.95
CA ASP A 50 -10.88 10.23 -7.47
C ASP A 50 -9.65 9.77 -8.27
N ALA A 51 -9.07 8.62 -7.89
CA ALA A 51 -7.96 7.98 -8.59
C ALA A 51 -8.41 7.10 -9.78
N GLY A 52 -9.72 7.05 -10.08
CA GLY A 52 -10.26 6.33 -11.23
C GLY A 52 -10.51 4.84 -11.03
N TYR A 53 -10.53 4.36 -9.78
CA TYR A 53 -10.86 2.96 -9.50
C TYR A 53 -12.36 2.70 -9.69
N GLU A 54 -12.70 1.59 -10.33
CA GLU A 54 -14.06 1.17 -10.65
C GLU A 54 -14.73 0.50 -9.44
N PRO A 55 -15.85 1.04 -8.91
CA PRO A 55 -16.63 0.38 -7.88
C PRO A 55 -17.49 -0.75 -8.49
N LEU A 56 -17.58 -1.89 -7.78
CA LEU A 56 -18.31 -3.07 -8.25
C LEU A 56 -19.55 -3.38 -7.42
N ALA A 57 -19.46 -3.20 -6.08
CA ALA A 57 -20.56 -3.43 -5.16
C ALA A 57 -20.31 -2.70 -3.85
N LEU A 58 -21.37 -2.33 -3.15
CA LEU A 58 -21.36 -1.69 -1.84
C LEU A 58 -22.01 -2.59 -0.78
N LEU A 59 -21.50 -2.48 0.46
CA LEU A 59 -22.10 -3.10 1.66
C LEU A 59 -22.16 -2.06 2.78
N THR A 60 -23.35 -1.79 3.31
CA THR A 60 -23.55 -0.81 4.39
C THR A 60 -24.76 -1.12 5.26
N GLU A 61 -24.76 -0.65 6.50
CA GLU A 61 -25.98 -0.67 7.32
C GLU A 61 -27.06 0.24 6.71
N ARG A 62 -28.33 -0.18 6.83
CA ARG A 62 -29.48 0.55 6.29
C ARG A 62 -29.50 2.04 6.70
N LYS A 63 -29.22 2.33 7.98
CA LYS A 63 -29.21 3.71 8.50
C LYS A 63 -28.20 4.65 7.85
N PHE A 64 -27.18 4.13 7.17
CA PHE A 64 -26.14 4.95 6.55
C PHE A 64 -26.43 5.30 5.10
N ILE A 65 -27.43 4.64 4.47
CA ILE A 65 -27.77 4.86 3.05
C ILE A 65 -28.15 6.32 2.82
N GLU A 66 -29.06 6.87 3.63
CA GLU A 66 -29.47 8.27 3.59
C GLU A 66 -28.65 9.19 4.51
N GLY A 67 -27.69 8.60 5.25
CA GLY A 67 -26.84 9.30 6.20
C GLY A 67 -25.43 9.53 5.65
N LYS A 68 -24.41 9.20 6.48
CA LYS A 68 -22.99 9.46 6.18
C LYS A 68 -22.43 8.75 4.95
N ALA A 69 -23.11 7.74 4.40
CA ALA A 69 -22.68 7.09 3.16
C ALA A 69 -23.40 7.61 1.91
N ALA A 70 -24.44 8.45 2.04
CA ALA A 70 -25.26 8.90 0.92
C ALA A 70 -24.44 9.53 -0.22
N GLY A 71 -23.49 10.43 0.10
CA GLY A 71 -22.67 11.10 -0.89
C GLY A 71 -21.76 10.15 -1.67
N ILE A 72 -21.17 9.14 -0.99
CA ILE A 72 -20.31 8.18 -1.67
C ILE A 72 -21.12 7.16 -2.48
N ILE A 73 -22.28 6.76 -1.98
CA ILE A 73 -23.21 5.88 -2.70
C ILE A 73 -23.63 6.52 -4.03
N ALA A 74 -23.97 7.80 -4.01
CA ALA A 74 -24.34 8.54 -5.22
C ALA A 74 -23.20 8.58 -6.27
N ARG A 75 -21.94 8.67 -5.82
CA ARG A 75 -20.76 8.66 -6.69
C ARG A 75 -20.45 7.30 -7.31
N CYS A 76 -20.88 6.20 -6.70
CA CYS A 76 -20.63 4.85 -7.19
C CYS A 76 -21.52 4.43 -8.37
N GLY A 77 -22.55 5.21 -8.71
CA GLY A 77 -23.43 4.91 -9.86
C GLY A 77 -24.41 3.77 -9.64
N GLU A 78 -24.70 3.01 -10.68
CA GLU A 78 -25.74 1.97 -10.69
C GLU A 78 -25.19 0.57 -10.39
N ILE A 79 -24.48 0.44 -9.26
CA ILE A 79 -23.95 -0.85 -8.79
C ILE A 79 -24.83 -1.44 -7.67
N PRO A 80 -24.73 -2.77 -7.40
CA PRO A 80 -25.44 -3.38 -6.27
C PRO A 80 -25.01 -2.77 -4.93
N LEU A 81 -26.01 -2.40 -4.10
CA LEU A 81 -25.83 -1.96 -2.73
C LEU A 81 -26.50 -2.96 -1.81
N TYR A 82 -25.71 -3.79 -1.17
CA TYR A 82 -26.17 -4.74 -0.18
C TYR A 82 -26.35 -4.06 1.17
N THR A 83 -27.48 -4.31 1.82
CA THR A 83 -27.80 -3.68 3.11
C THR A 83 -28.50 -4.63 4.05
N GLY A 84 -28.45 -4.32 5.32
CA GLY A 84 -29.13 -5.04 6.39
C GLY A 84 -28.95 -4.33 7.73
N GLU A 85 -29.55 -4.89 8.76
CA GLU A 85 -29.37 -4.44 10.13
C GLU A 85 -27.95 -4.77 10.62
N ARG A 86 -27.48 -4.04 11.64
CA ARG A 86 -26.12 -4.15 12.19
C ARG A 86 -25.74 -5.58 12.54
N GLU A 87 -26.63 -6.30 13.20
CA GLU A 87 -26.41 -7.68 13.64
C GLU A 87 -26.26 -8.64 12.47
N VAL A 88 -27.02 -8.42 11.39
CA VAL A 88 -26.95 -9.22 10.16
C VAL A 88 -25.59 -9.01 9.50
N LEU A 89 -25.15 -7.75 9.37
CA LEU A 89 -23.87 -7.42 8.77
C LEU A 89 -22.68 -7.89 9.63
N ALA A 90 -22.75 -7.77 10.96
CA ALA A 90 -21.73 -8.28 11.86
C ALA A 90 -21.58 -9.80 11.77
N ARG A 91 -22.69 -10.55 11.62
CA ARG A 91 -22.66 -12.00 11.37
C ARG A 91 -22.05 -12.34 10.01
N LEU A 92 -22.32 -11.53 8.99
CA LEU A 92 -21.76 -11.71 7.65
C LEU A 92 -20.24 -11.50 7.64
N THR A 93 -19.77 -10.37 8.17
CA THR A 93 -18.37 -9.93 8.08
C THR A 93 -17.49 -10.45 9.20
N GLY A 94 -18.07 -10.96 10.29
CA GLY A 94 -17.37 -11.38 11.49
C GLY A 94 -16.96 -10.21 12.42
N TYR A 95 -17.31 -8.97 12.11
CA TYR A 95 -17.06 -7.77 12.92
C TYR A 95 -18.07 -6.66 12.62
N GLU A 96 -18.16 -5.67 13.48
CA GLU A 96 -19.04 -4.51 13.28
C GLU A 96 -18.46 -3.52 12.25
N LEU A 97 -19.29 -3.06 11.31
CA LEU A 97 -18.93 -2.06 10.32
C LEU A 97 -18.87 -0.65 10.92
N THR A 98 -17.86 -0.38 11.74
CA THR A 98 -17.74 0.90 12.47
C THR A 98 -17.52 2.10 11.57
N ARG A 99 -16.97 1.91 10.37
CA ARG A 99 -16.66 2.97 9.40
C ARG A 99 -17.73 3.22 8.35
N GLY A 100 -18.85 2.53 8.45
CA GLY A 100 -20.11 2.83 7.77
C GLY A 100 -20.33 2.11 6.45
N VAL A 101 -19.34 1.98 5.56
CA VAL A 101 -19.52 1.39 4.23
C VAL A 101 -18.26 0.68 3.75
N LEU A 102 -18.46 -0.47 3.09
CA LEU A 102 -17.45 -1.18 2.32
C LEU A 102 -17.77 -1.06 0.83
N CYS A 103 -16.74 -0.96 0.01
CA CYS A 103 -16.84 -1.02 -1.43
C CYS A 103 -15.88 -2.09 -1.98
N ALA A 104 -16.41 -3.05 -2.72
CA ALA A 104 -15.60 -3.92 -3.56
C ALA A 104 -15.26 -3.14 -4.83
N MET A 105 -13.99 -3.05 -5.16
CA MET A 105 -13.48 -2.27 -6.29
C MET A 105 -12.59 -3.14 -7.17
N ARG A 106 -12.62 -2.89 -8.47
CA ARG A 106 -11.75 -3.59 -9.43
C ARG A 106 -10.30 -3.22 -9.21
N ARG A 107 -9.42 -4.21 -9.23
CA ARG A 107 -7.97 -3.96 -9.20
C ARG A 107 -7.53 -3.34 -10.52
N PRO A 108 -6.60 -2.37 -10.48
CA PRO A 108 -6.01 -1.83 -11.70
C PRO A 108 -5.09 -2.88 -12.33
N ARG A 109 -4.83 -2.74 -13.62
CA ARG A 109 -3.74 -3.48 -14.26
C ARG A 109 -2.41 -3.04 -13.64
N PRO A 110 -1.46 -3.97 -13.44
CA PRO A 110 -0.11 -3.61 -13.00
C PRO A 110 0.50 -2.58 -13.96
N LYS A 111 1.14 -1.56 -13.40
CA LYS A 111 1.89 -0.57 -14.17
C LYS A 111 3.28 -1.11 -14.48
N ASP A 112 3.88 -0.62 -15.54
CA ASP A 112 5.29 -0.89 -15.82
C ASP A 112 6.19 -0.15 -14.82
N PHE A 113 7.21 -0.83 -14.32
CA PHE A 113 8.15 -0.28 -13.36
C PHE A 113 8.89 0.95 -13.90
N ARG A 114 9.35 0.90 -15.17
CA ARG A 114 10.09 1.99 -15.79
C ARG A 114 9.21 3.23 -16.00
N GLU A 115 7.93 3.02 -16.33
CA GLU A 115 6.96 4.10 -16.46
C GLU A 115 6.72 4.78 -15.10
N VAL A 116 6.57 4.00 -14.02
CA VAL A 116 6.37 4.55 -12.67
C VAL A 116 7.58 5.34 -12.20
N CYS A 117 8.79 4.91 -12.55
CA CYS A 117 10.03 5.59 -12.18
C CYS A 117 10.40 6.77 -13.10
N ALA A 118 9.70 6.93 -14.23
CA ALA A 118 9.98 8.03 -15.17
C ALA A 118 9.74 9.39 -14.51
N GLY A 119 10.76 10.27 -14.52
CA GLY A 119 10.68 11.61 -13.94
C GLY A 119 10.73 11.69 -12.42
N THR A 120 10.79 10.56 -11.70
CA THR A 120 10.89 10.53 -10.24
C THR A 120 12.31 10.83 -9.76
N ARG A 121 12.41 11.45 -8.57
CA ARG A 121 13.68 11.80 -7.92
C ARG A 121 13.90 11.04 -6.61
N ARG A 122 12.83 10.70 -5.92
CA ARG A 122 12.85 9.99 -4.63
C ARG A 122 11.88 8.84 -4.66
N VAL A 123 12.40 7.63 -4.57
CA VAL A 123 11.57 6.42 -4.48
C VAL A 123 11.87 5.64 -3.21
N ALA A 124 10.85 5.02 -2.65
CA ALA A 124 11.02 4.07 -1.54
C ALA A 124 10.99 2.65 -2.10
N VAL A 125 11.93 1.81 -1.71
CA VAL A 125 11.94 0.38 -2.04
C VAL A 125 11.70 -0.42 -0.77
N LEU A 126 10.67 -1.27 -0.76
CA LEU A 126 10.34 -2.14 0.36
C LEU A 126 10.83 -3.55 0.07
N GLU A 127 11.78 -4.04 0.85
CA GLU A 127 12.29 -5.40 0.76
C GLU A 127 11.60 -6.29 1.80
N ASN A 128 10.82 -7.27 1.32
CA ASN A 128 10.18 -8.30 2.15
C ASN A 128 9.32 -7.75 3.31
N VAL A 129 8.73 -6.57 3.17
CA VAL A 129 7.81 -6.03 4.18
C VAL A 129 6.47 -6.74 4.05
N VAL A 130 6.25 -7.76 4.86
CA VAL A 130 5.08 -8.64 4.79
C VAL A 130 3.90 -8.20 5.65
N ASP A 131 4.13 -7.37 6.68
CA ASP A 131 3.04 -6.84 7.50
C ASP A 131 2.29 -5.73 6.78
N SER A 132 0.99 -5.95 6.61
CA SER A 132 0.10 -5.01 5.92
C SER A 132 -0.07 -3.67 6.63
N THR A 133 0.13 -3.64 7.96
CA THR A 133 0.10 -2.40 8.75
C THR A 133 1.30 -1.54 8.41
N ASN A 134 2.49 -2.15 8.33
CA ASN A 134 3.71 -1.45 7.97
C ASN A 134 3.66 -0.94 6.53
N VAL A 135 3.23 -1.78 5.58
CA VAL A 135 3.07 -1.34 4.17
C VAL A 135 2.13 -0.14 4.07
N GLY A 136 0.96 -0.20 4.73
CA GLY A 136 0.00 0.91 4.74
C GLY A 136 0.56 2.19 5.37
N ALA A 137 1.29 2.08 6.49
CA ALA A 137 1.88 3.21 7.19
C ALA A 137 3.05 3.84 6.39
N ILE A 138 3.89 3.01 5.76
CA ILE A 138 4.97 3.48 4.89
C ILE A 138 4.43 4.24 3.69
N ILE A 139 3.41 3.70 3.00
CA ILE A 139 2.76 4.36 1.86
C ILE A 139 2.17 5.71 2.28
N ARG A 140 1.54 5.78 3.45
CA ARG A 140 1.01 7.03 4.00
C ARG A 140 2.12 8.06 4.26
N SER A 141 3.22 7.64 4.84
CA SER A 141 4.38 8.50 5.10
C SER A 141 5.03 8.95 3.79
N ALA A 142 5.16 8.05 2.81
CA ALA A 142 5.71 8.34 1.49
C ALA A 142 4.90 9.43 0.78
N ALA A 143 3.56 9.27 0.72
CA ALA A 143 2.67 10.25 0.11
C ALA A 143 2.73 11.62 0.82
N ALA A 144 2.85 11.64 2.16
CA ALA A 144 2.87 12.86 2.96
C ALA A 144 4.21 13.60 2.91
N LEU A 145 5.32 12.91 2.68
CA LEU A 145 6.68 13.42 2.86
C LEU A 145 7.48 13.59 1.55
N GLY A 146 6.78 13.57 0.40
CA GLY A 146 7.39 13.93 -0.88
C GLY A 146 8.22 12.82 -1.52
N ILE A 147 7.84 11.56 -1.29
CA ILE A 147 8.31 10.42 -2.07
C ILE A 147 7.47 10.31 -3.33
N ASP A 148 8.09 10.15 -4.48
CA ASP A 148 7.42 10.15 -5.78
C ASP A 148 6.75 8.82 -6.12
N ALA A 149 7.33 7.69 -5.67
CA ALA A 149 6.78 6.36 -5.87
C ALA A 149 7.25 5.35 -4.81
N VAL A 150 6.46 4.29 -4.59
CA VAL A 150 6.82 3.16 -3.74
C VAL A 150 6.99 1.90 -4.58
N LEU A 151 8.17 1.30 -4.50
CA LEU A 151 8.52 0.07 -5.16
C LEU A 151 8.50 -1.07 -4.14
N LEU A 152 7.92 -2.21 -4.50
CA LEU A 152 7.82 -3.36 -3.60
C LEU A 152 8.50 -4.56 -4.23
N THR A 153 9.31 -5.27 -3.45
CA THR A 153 9.80 -6.58 -3.92
C THR A 153 8.63 -7.59 -3.96
N PRO A 154 8.70 -8.64 -4.80
CA PRO A 154 7.59 -9.57 -5.00
C PRO A 154 7.08 -10.27 -3.74
N SER A 155 7.91 -10.35 -2.69
CA SER A 155 7.57 -10.95 -1.39
C SER A 155 6.82 -10.00 -0.44
N CYS A 156 6.69 -8.71 -0.78
CA CYS A 156 5.98 -7.76 0.06
C CYS A 156 4.47 -8.02 0.10
N CYS A 157 3.84 -7.62 1.20
CA CYS A 157 2.40 -7.55 1.29
C CYS A 157 1.84 -6.62 0.21
N ASP A 158 0.70 -7.01 -0.32
CA ASP A 158 -0.01 -6.25 -1.34
C ASP A 158 -0.50 -4.90 -0.78
N PRO A 159 -0.18 -3.77 -1.42
CA PRO A 159 -0.70 -2.46 -1.02
C PRO A 159 -2.23 -2.34 -1.04
N LEU A 160 -2.92 -3.11 -1.89
CA LEU A 160 -4.37 -3.19 -1.93
C LEU A 160 -4.96 -4.25 -0.97
N ASN A 161 -4.14 -4.89 -0.11
CA ASN A 161 -4.64 -5.63 1.03
C ASN A 161 -5.54 -4.73 1.86
N ARG A 162 -6.70 -5.22 2.27
CA ARG A 162 -7.72 -4.44 2.99
C ARG A 162 -7.15 -3.67 4.18
N ARG A 163 -6.26 -4.30 4.97
CA ARG A 163 -5.64 -3.65 6.14
C ARG A 163 -4.67 -2.55 5.72
N ALA A 164 -3.87 -2.75 4.65
CA ALA A 164 -2.96 -1.74 4.13
C ALA A 164 -3.74 -0.52 3.60
N VAL A 165 -4.79 -0.73 2.81
CA VAL A 165 -5.70 0.34 2.34
C VAL A 165 -6.28 1.13 3.52
N ARG A 166 -6.71 0.43 4.57
CA ARG A 166 -7.29 1.05 5.77
C ARG A 166 -6.26 1.86 6.56
N VAL A 167 -5.04 1.33 6.76
CA VAL A 167 -3.97 2.00 7.53
C VAL A 167 -3.42 3.19 6.76
N SER A 168 -3.27 3.07 5.44
CA SER A 168 -2.85 4.18 4.59
C SER A 168 -3.88 5.32 4.53
N MET A 169 -5.10 5.11 5.05
CA MET A 169 -6.21 6.08 4.94
C MET A 169 -6.52 6.48 3.49
N GLY A 170 -6.26 5.57 2.53
CA GLY A 170 -6.49 5.79 1.10
C GLY A 170 -5.34 6.48 0.35
N THR A 171 -4.23 6.83 1.02
CA THR A 171 -3.07 7.42 0.32
C THR A 171 -2.42 6.44 -0.67
N VAL A 172 -2.69 5.13 -0.53
CA VAL A 172 -2.32 4.11 -1.51
C VAL A 172 -2.87 4.39 -2.92
N PHE A 173 -3.90 5.20 -3.04
CA PHE A 173 -4.48 5.64 -4.31
C PHE A 173 -3.89 6.96 -4.82
N GLN A 174 -3.13 7.67 -3.98
CA GLN A 174 -2.61 9.01 -4.27
C GLN A 174 -1.14 8.99 -4.71
N ILE A 175 -0.38 7.96 -4.33
CA ILE A 175 1.03 7.78 -4.70
C ILE A 175 1.17 6.57 -5.62
N PRO A 176 1.94 6.67 -6.74
CA PRO A 176 2.25 5.53 -7.57
C PRO A 176 2.99 4.44 -6.78
N TRP A 177 2.63 3.19 -7.03
CA TRP A 177 3.37 2.05 -6.52
C TRP A 177 3.36 0.91 -7.55
N VAL A 178 4.41 0.07 -7.50
CA VAL A 178 4.59 -1.06 -8.41
C VAL A 178 5.51 -2.10 -7.78
N TYR A 179 5.39 -3.35 -8.21
CA TYR A 179 6.37 -4.37 -7.87
C TYR A 179 7.61 -4.22 -8.75
N ILE A 180 8.80 -4.25 -8.12
CA ILE A 180 10.07 -4.32 -8.82
C ILE A 180 10.44 -5.80 -9.01
N GLY A 181 10.24 -6.30 -10.22
CA GLY A 181 10.37 -7.70 -10.56
C GLY A 181 9.04 -8.48 -10.41
N GLU A 182 9.03 -9.69 -10.94
CA GLU A 182 7.88 -10.61 -10.95
C GLU A 182 8.02 -11.71 -9.90
N GLN A 183 9.24 -12.12 -9.61
CA GLN A 183 9.57 -13.21 -8.70
C GLN A 183 10.63 -12.79 -7.66
N PRO A 184 10.70 -13.45 -6.50
CA PRO A 184 11.64 -13.07 -5.43
C PRO A 184 13.11 -13.07 -5.87
N ALA A 185 13.48 -13.87 -6.87
CA ALA A 185 14.84 -13.93 -7.41
C ALA A 185 15.25 -12.66 -8.19
N ASP A 186 14.30 -11.79 -8.55
CA ASP A 186 14.58 -10.54 -9.24
C ASP A 186 15.15 -9.45 -8.29
N TRP A 187 15.22 -9.75 -6.99
CA TRP A 187 15.79 -8.87 -5.98
C TRP A 187 16.85 -9.57 -5.11
N PRO A 188 17.99 -8.94 -4.77
CA PRO A 188 18.39 -7.57 -5.12
C PRO A 188 18.85 -7.38 -6.57
N SER A 189 19.41 -8.38 -7.21
CA SER A 189 19.77 -8.30 -8.62
C SER A 189 18.86 -9.24 -9.44
N PRO A 190 18.31 -8.76 -10.59
CA PRO A 190 18.64 -7.53 -11.31
C PRO A 190 17.94 -6.24 -10.85
N GLY A 191 17.12 -6.26 -9.79
CA GLY A 191 16.31 -5.10 -9.37
C GLY A 191 17.13 -3.83 -9.09
N LEU A 192 18.26 -3.94 -8.38
CA LEU A 192 19.17 -2.79 -8.15
C LEU A 192 19.82 -2.29 -9.44
N ASP A 193 20.15 -3.21 -10.35
CA ASP A 193 20.74 -2.85 -11.66
C ASP A 193 19.75 -2.00 -12.46
N TRP A 194 18.45 -2.37 -12.45
CA TRP A 194 17.42 -1.58 -13.13
C TRP A 194 17.25 -0.17 -12.54
N LEU A 195 17.38 -0.02 -11.21
CA LEU A 195 17.37 1.30 -10.58
C LEU A 195 18.59 2.15 -11.01
N ASN A 196 19.76 1.53 -11.03
CA ASN A 196 20.99 2.20 -11.48
C ASN A 196 20.91 2.63 -12.96
N GLU A 197 20.34 1.79 -13.85
CA GLU A 197 20.06 2.15 -15.25
C GLU A 197 19.16 3.37 -15.39
N LEU A 198 18.20 3.55 -14.45
CA LEU A 198 17.31 4.72 -14.39
C LEU A 198 17.97 5.94 -13.73
N GLY A 199 19.24 5.82 -13.32
CA GLY A 199 20.05 6.88 -12.73
C GLY A 199 19.85 7.09 -11.24
N PHE A 200 19.23 6.14 -10.53
CA PHE A 200 19.12 6.20 -9.07
C PHE A 200 20.42 5.76 -8.41
N LYS A 201 20.80 6.48 -7.36
CA LYS A 201 21.65 5.94 -6.30
C LYS A 201 20.79 5.19 -5.30
N THR A 202 21.30 4.10 -4.75
CA THR A 202 20.56 3.21 -3.84
C THR A 202 21.10 3.35 -2.42
N ALA A 203 20.20 3.56 -1.45
CA ALA A 203 20.52 3.79 -0.04
C ALA A 203 19.87 2.73 0.84
N ALA A 204 20.62 1.74 1.28
CA ALA A 204 20.18 0.68 2.20
C ALA A 204 20.07 1.25 3.62
N MET A 205 18.85 1.29 4.18
CA MET A 205 18.63 1.70 5.56
C MET A 205 19.01 0.56 6.50
N ALA A 206 20.24 0.58 7.01
CA ALA A 206 20.79 -0.48 7.84
C ALA A 206 21.84 0.05 8.84
N LEU A 207 21.92 -0.60 10.00
CA LEU A 207 22.92 -0.30 11.02
C LEU A 207 24.18 -1.14 10.77
N ARG A 208 25.24 -0.50 10.25
CA ARG A 208 26.56 -1.10 10.04
C ARG A 208 27.63 -0.12 10.56
N GLU A 209 28.82 -0.62 10.84
CA GLU A 209 29.94 0.22 11.32
C GLU A 209 30.37 1.26 10.29
N ASP A 210 30.32 0.90 9.02
CA ASP A 210 30.68 1.72 7.85
C ASP A 210 29.52 2.57 7.29
N SER A 211 28.37 2.59 7.96
CA SER A 211 27.20 3.35 7.51
C SER A 211 27.40 4.86 7.61
N VAL A 212 26.99 5.59 6.57
CA VAL A 212 26.90 7.05 6.62
C VAL A 212 25.68 7.47 7.46
N SER A 213 25.75 8.65 8.08
CA SER A 213 24.61 9.21 8.80
C SER A 213 23.53 9.63 7.81
N ILE A 214 22.26 9.45 8.19
CA ILE A 214 21.12 9.97 7.42
C ILE A 214 21.15 11.50 7.22
N GLY A 215 21.94 12.22 8.06
CA GLY A 215 22.16 13.66 7.94
C GLY A 215 23.28 14.05 6.97
N ASP A 216 23.90 13.10 6.28
CA ASP A 216 24.96 13.38 5.32
C ASP A 216 24.46 14.26 4.15
N GLU A 217 25.18 15.36 3.89
CA GLU A 217 24.80 16.34 2.87
C GLU A 217 24.96 15.78 1.45
N GLY A 218 25.96 14.94 1.19
CA GLY A 218 26.16 14.30 -0.10
C GLY A 218 25.02 13.37 -0.46
N LEU A 219 24.57 12.56 0.52
CA LEU A 219 23.40 11.69 0.33
C LEU A 219 22.12 12.48 0.03
N ALA A 220 21.90 13.59 0.74
CA ALA A 220 20.74 14.46 0.51
C ALA A 220 20.79 15.19 -0.83
N ALA A 221 22.00 15.43 -1.36
CA ALA A 221 22.24 16.12 -2.63
C ALA A 221 22.09 15.22 -3.87
N GLU A 222 22.00 13.90 -3.70
CA GLU A 222 21.83 12.98 -4.83
C GLU A 222 20.62 13.37 -5.69
N PRO A 223 20.80 13.53 -7.03
CA PRO A 223 19.71 13.93 -7.93
C PRO A 223 18.54 12.95 -7.89
N LYS A 224 18.85 11.64 -7.85
CA LYS A 224 17.89 10.54 -7.77
C LYS A 224 18.34 9.56 -6.69
N LEU A 225 17.44 9.27 -5.74
CA LEU A 225 17.74 8.38 -4.62
C LEU A 225 16.62 7.37 -4.41
N ALA A 226 16.98 6.09 -4.38
CA ALA A 226 16.12 4.98 -3.99
C ALA A 226 16.43 4.59 -2.52
N ILE A 227 15.48 4.82 -1.62
CA ILE A 227 15.60 4.55 -0.19
C ILE A 227 15.09 3.12 0.06
N VAL A 228 16.00 2.20 0.37
CA VAL A 228 15.68 0.77 0.53
C VAL A 228 15.46 0.44 2.01
N LEU A 229 14.27 -0.07 2.31
CA LEU A 229 13.79 -0.38 3.66
C LEU A 229 13.50 -1.88 3.77
N GLY A 230 14.06 -2.52 4.79
CA GLY A 230 13.88 -3.96 5.04
C GLY A 230 12.71 -4.27 5.96
N THR A 231 12.44 -5.57 6.10
CA THR A 231 11.42 -6.08 7.03
C THR A 231 11.82 -5.88 8.50
N GLU A 232 10.82 -5.98 9.39
CA GLU A 232 11.09 -6.00 10.84
C GLU A 232 11.86 -7.24 11.26
N GLY A 233 12.71 -7.09 12.26
CA GLY A 233 13.53 -8.14 12.86
C GLY A 233 14.80 -8.42 12.07
N THR A 234 14.74 -8.95 10.86
CA THR A 234 15.93 -9.29 10.07
C THR A 234 16.49 -8.13 9.24
N GLY A 235 15.69 -7.08 9.02
CA GLY A 235 16.11 -5.93 8.21
C GLY A 235 16.29 -6.28 6.73
N LEU A 236 17.24 -5.61 6.09
CA LEU A 236 17.66 -5.88 4.71
C LEU A 236 18.58 -7.11 4.66
N THR A 237 18.56 -7.82 3.53
CA THR A 237 19.51 -8.92 3.31
C THR A 237 20.93 -8.40 3.21
N ALA A 238 21.90 -9.22 3.65
CA ALA A 238 23.32 -8.84 3.56
C ALA A 238 23.74 -8.53 2.12
N ARG A 239 23.17 -9.22 1.14
CA ARG A 239 23.41 -8.98 -0.27
C ARG A 239 22.88 -7.62 -0.72
N THR A 240 21.65 -7.27 -0.35
CA THR A 240 21.07 -5.93 -0.65
C THR A 240 21.95 -4.82 -0.08
N ILE A 241 22.39 -4.98 1.18
CA ILE A 241 23.28 -3.99 1.82
C ILE A 241 24.61 -3.85 1.06
N ALA A 242 25.18 -4.97 0.63
CA ALA A 242 26.47 -4.98 -0.08
C ALA A 242 26.39 -4.41 -1.50
N ASP A 243 25.23 -4.60 -2.17
CA ASP A 243 25.04 -4.22 -3.58
C ASP A 243 24.49 -2.78 -3.72
N CYS A 244 24.03 -2.12 -2.62
CA CYS A 244 23.61 -0.71 -2.63
C CYS A 244 24.80 0.26 -2.64
N ASP A 245 24.61 1.45 -3.25
CA ASP A 245 25.65 2.51 -3.31
C ASP A 245 25.96 3.07 -1.91
N TYR A 246 24.97 3.14 -1.02
CA TYR A 246 25.10 3.65 0.35
C TYR A 246 24.49 2.69 1.35
N THR A 247 25.15 2.54 2.50
CA THR A 247 24.54 2.03 3.73
C THR A 247 24.29 3.21 4.65
N VAL A 248 23.03 3.40 5.08
CA VAL A 248 22.60 4.62 5.79
C VAL A 248 22.02 4.25 7.14
N ARG A 249 22.50 4.91 8.20
CA ARG A 249 21.97 4.74 9.56
C ARG A 249 21.24 5.98 10.06
N ILE A 250 20.18 5.74 10.82
CA ILE A 250 19.55 6.73 11.70
C ILE A 250 20.32 6.67 13.03
N PRO A 251 21.00 7.73 13.49
CA PRO A 251 21.68 7.72 14.79
C PRO A 251 20.68 7.48 15.92
N MET A 252 20.91 6.46 16.73
CA MET A 252 20.05 6.07 17.86
C MET A 252 20.71 6.47 19.19
N GLN A 253 19.90 6.52 20.25
CA GLN A 253 20.31 6.80 21.62
C GLN A 253 20.00 5.62 22.54
N HIS A 254 20.57 5.59 23.72
CA HIS A 254 20.28 4.63 24.78
C HIS A 254 20.47 3.14 24.41
N GLY A 255 21.32 2.84 23.42
CA GLY A 255 21.56 1.46 23.00
C GLY A 255 20.39 0.83 22.21
N VAL A 256 19.48 1.65 21.69
CA VAL A 256 18.42 1.18 20.78
C VAL A 256 19.03 0.91 19.41
N ASP A 257 18.83 -0.29 18.89
CA ASP A 257 19.42 -0.73 17.61
C ASP A 257 18.59 -0.34 16.38
N SER A 258 17.25 -0.31 16.53
CA SER A 258 16.35 -0.08 15.39
C SER A 258 15.03 0.56 15.80
N LEU A 259 14.35 1.13 14.81
CA LEU A 259 12.94 1.55 14.87
C LEU A 259 12.08 0.55 14.10
N ASN A 260 10.79 0.50 14.43
CA ASN A 260 9.79 -0.08 13.53
C ASN A 260 9.97 0.49 12.12
N VAL A 261 9.87 -0.35 11.08
CA VAL A 261 10.17 0.04 9.70
C VAL A 261 9.32 1.22 9.20
N ALA A 262 8.06 1.33 9.64
CA ALA A 262 7.22 2.48 9.27
C ALA A 262 7.68 3.78 9.96
N ALA A 263 8.18 3.71 11.20
CA ALA A 263 8.77 4.86 11.87
C ALA A 263 10.10 5.27 11.21
N ALA A 264 10.96 4.29 10.93
CA ALA A 264 12.24 4.52 10.23
C ALA A 264 11.99 5.16 8.85
N SER A 265 10.97 4.69 8.10
CA SER A 265 10.61 5.24 6.80
C SER A 265 10.22 6.71 6.88
N ALA A 266 9.41 7.10 7.87
CA ALA A 266 8.99 8.50 8.03
C ALA A 266 10.18 9.43 8.30
N VAL A 267 11.13 9.00 9.14
CA VAL A 267 12.37 9.74 9.39
C VAL A 267 13.21 9.85 8.12
N ALA A 268 13.38 8.73 7.39
CA ALA A 268 14.16 8.70 6.16
C ALA A 268 13.54 9.60 5.07
N PHE A 269 12.23 9.53 4.87
CA PHE A 269 11.53 10.32 3.85
C PHE A 269 11.60 11.81 4.16
N TRP A 270 11.42 12.19 5.44
CA TRP A 270 11.54 13.59 5.84
C TRP A 270 12.94 14.14 5.60
N GLN A 271 13.99 13.39 5.99
CA GLN A 271 15.37 13.84 5.90
C GLN A 271 15.88 13.86 4.46
N LEU A 272 15.54 12.83 3.67
CA LEU A 272 16.09 12.60 2.32
C LEU A 272 15.17 13.08 1.18
N ARG A 273 14.07 13.78 1.49
CA ARG A 273 13.19 14.35 0.44
C ARG A 273 13.95 15.25 -0.52
N ALA A 274 13.50 15.31 -1.75
CA ALA A 274 14.04 16.26 -2.71
C ALA A 274 13.78 17.71 -2.22
N LYS A 275 14.80 18.52 -2.24
CA LYS A 275 14.73 19.97 -1.95
C LYS A 275 14.47 20.75 -3.21
#